data_ac189bafd86df6a09b445c2fbb98824b
#
_entry.id   ac189bafd86df6a09b445c2fbb98824b
#
_cell.length_a   1.000
_cell.length_b   1.000
_cell.length_c   1.000
_cell.angle_alpha   90.00
_cell.angle_beta   90.00
_cell.angle_gamma   90.00
#
_symmetry.space_group_name_H-M   'P 1'
#
loop_
_entity.id
_entity.type
_entity.pdbx_description
1 polymer ?
#
loop_
_entity_poly.entity_id
_entity_poly.type
_entity_poly.pdbx_seq_one_letter_code
_entity_poly.pdbx_strand_id
1 'polypeptide(L)'
;MLNVTLIAVGKLKERYLTDACAEYEKRLGAYCRLRVVEVDEYRLPQNPSEAQIQAGIEAEGKEILAKIPAGSYLIPLCIEGKQISSEEFSQTLDRAAVDGKSSI
;
A
#
# COMPACT_ATOMS: atom_id res chain seq x y z
N MET A 1 -0.22 -19.67 -2.97
CA MET A 1 -0.78 -18.63 -2.09
C MET A 1 -0.35 -17.27 -2.60
N LEU A 2 -1.28 -16.33 -2.70
CA LEU A 2 -1.03 -14.98 -3.19
C LEU A 2 -0.05 -14.23 -2.27
N ASN A 3 0.94 -13.56 -2.88
CA ASN A 3 1.86 -12.68 -2.15
C ASN A 3 1.34 -11.24 -2.26
N VAL A 4 1.06 -10.63 -1.13
CA VAL A 4 0.55 -9.26 -1.08
C VAL A 4 1.54 -8.37 -0.34
N THR A 5 1.94 -7.28 -0.96
CA THR A 5 2.77 -6.26 -0.33
C THR A 5 1.96 -4.99 -0.19
N LEU A 6 1.73 -4.56 1.03
CA LEU A 6 1.06 -3.29 1.33
C LEU A 6 2.13 -2.26 1.65
N ILE A 7 2.24 -1.24 0.82
CA ILE A 7 3.24 -0.18 1.01
C ILE A 7 2.52 1.07 1.51
N ALA A 8 2.96 1.60 2.63
CA ALA A 8 2.39 2.78 3.26
C ALA A 8 3.48 3.80 3.57
N VAL A 9 3.13 5.08 3.48
CA VAL A 9 4.02 6.16 3.89
C VAL A 9 3.76 6.49 5.35
N GLY A 10 4.82 6.46 6.15
CA GLY A 10 4.73 6.73 7.58
C GLY A 10 4.33 5.50 8.39
N LYS A 11 4.12 5.72 9.68
CA LYS A 11 3.78 4.67 10.65
C LYS A 11 2.46 4.98 11.33
N LEU A 12 1.78 3.93 11.74
CA LEU A 12 0.61 4.08 12.60
C LEU A 12 1.07 4.60 13.96
N LYS A 13 0.49 5.70 14.42
CA LYS A 13 0.85 6.33 15.70
C LYS A 13 -0.11 5.95 16.81
N GLU A 14 -1.36 5.65 16.47
CA GLU A 14 -2.38 5.31 17.44
C GLU A 14 -2.35 3.81 17.75
N ARG A 15 -2.27 3.48 19.03
CA ARG A 15 -2.18 2.09 19.46
C ARG A 15 -3.38 1.25 19.01
N TYR A 16 -4.59 1.82 19.05
CA TYR A 16 -5.77 1.08 18.64
C TYR A 16 -5.74 0.73 17.15
N LEU A 17 -5.15 1.57 16.31
CA LEU A 17 -4.98 1.29 14.87
C LEU A 17 -3.91 0.23 14.64
N THR A 18 -2.80 0.30 15.37
CA THR A 18 -1.73 -0.71 15.31
C THR A 18 -2.27 -2.08 15.71
N ASP A 19 -3.04 -2.13 16.80
CA ASP A 19 -3.61 -3.37 17.31
C ASP A 19 -4.65 -3.94 16.33
N ALA A 20 -5.50 -3.09 15.76
CA ALA A 20 -6.50 -3.51 14.78
C ALA A 20 -5.85 -4.06 13.51
N CYS A 21 -4.83 -3.39 12.99
CA CYS A 21 -4.09 -3.84 11.81
C CYS A 21 -3.38 -5.17 12.07
N ALA A 22 -2.77 -5.33 13.24
CA ALA A 22 -2.13 -6.59 13.63
C ALA A 22 -3.11 -7.76 13.64
N GLU A 23 -4.33 -7.54 14.11
CA GLU A 23 -5.37 -8.56 14.11
C GLU A 23 -5.78 -8.95 12.68
N TYR A 24 -5.96 -7.98 11.79
CA TYR A 24 -6.27 -8.26 10.39
C TYR A 24 -5.12 -8.97 9.67
N GLU A 25 -3.87 -8.56 9.92
CA GLU A 25 -2.70 -9.24 9.36
C GLU A 25 -2.67 -10.71 9.77
N LYS A 26 -2.96 -10.98 11.02
CA LYS A 26 -3.02 -12.35 11.55
C LYS A 26 -4.09 -13.17 10.81
N ARG A 27 -5.29 -12.62 10.65
CA ARG A 27 -6.40 -13.30 9.97
C ARG A 27 -6.09 -13.55 8.49
N LEU A 28 -5.46 -12.59 7.83
CA LEU A 28 -5.11 -12.69 6.42
C LEU A 28 -4.04 -13.75 6.16
N GLY A 29 -3.28 -14.14 7.17
CA GLY A 29 -2.25 -15.18 7.03
C GLY A 29 -2.77 -16.53 6.54
N ALA A 30 -4.08 -16.81 6.73
CA ALA A 30 -4.71 -18.01 6.23
C ALA A 30 -5.01 -17.96 4.71
N TYR A 31 -5.00 -16.75 4.11
CA TYR A 31 -5.43 -16.52 2.73
C TYR A 31 -4.32 -16.06 1.82
N CYS A 32 -3.34 -15.36 2.35
CA CYS A 32 -2.26 -14.81 1.55
C CYS A 32 -0.99 -14.64 2.40
N ARG A 33 0.12 -14.40 1.73
CA ARG A 33 1.36 -13.98 2.38
C ARG A 33 1.40 -12.45 2.33
N LEU A 34 1.00 -11.83 3.42
CA LEU A 34 0.96 -10.38 3.53
C LEU A 34 2.26 -9.84 4.12
N ARG A 35 2.82 -8.86 3.46
CA ARG A 35 3.96 -8.09 3.97
C ARG A 35 3.59 -6.61 3.97
N VAL A 36 3.74 -5.96 5.11
CA VAL A 36 3.54 -4.52 5.24
C VAL A 36 4.90 -3.85 5.23
N VAL A 37 5.06 -2.89 4.33
CA VAL A 37 6.30 -2.12 4.18
C VAL A 37 5.97 -0.66 4.43
N GLU A 38 6.61 -0.08 5.43
CA GLU A 38 6.48 1.34 5.73
C GLU A 38 7.66 2.08 5.14
N VAL A 39 7.40 3.15 4.39
CA VAL A 39 8.46 4.05 3.89
C VAL A 39 8.42 5.34 4.70
N ASP A 40 9.58 5.97 4.83
CA ASP A 40 9.69 7.18 5.63
C ASP A 40 8.91 8.33 5.02
N GLU A 41 8.22 9.06 5.88
CA GLU A 41 7.53 10.29 5.50
C GLU A 41 8.56 11.39 5.23
N TYR A 42 8.40 12.11 4.12
CA TYR A 42 9.22 13.27 3.82
C TYR A 42 8.76 14.44 4.69
N ARG A 43 9.69 14.98 5.49
CA ARG A 43 9.37 16.07 6.40
C ARG A 43 9.30 17.41 5.65
N LEU A 44 8.14 18.04 5.74
CA LEU A 44 7.95 19.39 5.20
C LEU A 44 8.12 20.43 6.30
N PRO A 45 8.65 21.63 5.95
CA PRO A 45 8.67 22.73 6.91
C PRO A 45 7.25 23.25 7.16
N GLN A 46 7.10 24.08 8.18
CA GLN A 46 5.83 24.78 8.42
C GLN A 46 5.56 25.73 7.24
N ASN A 47 4.32 25.73 6.73
CA ASN A 47 3.92 26.51 5.55
C ASN A 47 4.82 26.22 4.31
N PRO A 48 4.85 24.96 3.84
CA PRO A 48 5.73 24.61 2.73
C PRO A 48 5.27 25.26 1.41
N SER A 49 6.24 25.59 0.55
CA SER A 49 5.96 26.03 -0.81
C SER A 49 5.50 24.87 -1.68
N GLU A 50 4.90 25.18 -2.84
CA GLU A 50 4.51 24.13 -3.79
C GLU A 50 5.70 23.30 -4.26
N ALA A 51 6.85 23.95 -4.46
CA ALA A 51 8.07 23.25 -4.85
C ALA A 51 8.54 22.27 -3.77
N GLN A 52 8.42 22.65 -2.50
CA GLN A 52 8.76 21.76 -1.38
C GLN A 52 7.79 20.58 -1.28
N ILE A 53 6.51 20.83 -1.48
CA ILE A 53 5.48 19.77 -1.50
C ILE A 53 5.77 18.79 -2.64
N GLN A 54 6.06 19.31 -3.83
CA GLN A 54 6.37 18.47 -5.00
C GLN A 54 7.63 17.62 -4.76
N ALA A 55 8.66 18.22 -4.17
CA ALA A 55 9.89 17.50 -3.83
C ALA A 55 9.61 16.36 -2.85
N GLY A 56 8.73 16.58 -1.88
CA GLY A 56 8.29 15.55 -0.92
C GLY A 56 7.56 14.41 -1.61
N ILE A 57 6.62 14.73 -2.48
CA ILE A 57 5.86 13.73 -3.25
C ILE A 57 6.82 12.87 -4.10
N GLU A 58 7.77 13.49 -4.77
CA GLU A 58 8.74 12.77 -5.59
C GLU A 58 9.66 11.88 -4.77
N ALA A 59 10.13 12.37 -3.62
CA ALA A 59 10.98 11.59 -2.72
C ALA A 59 10.25 10.37 -2.17
N GLU A 60 9.01 10.55 -1.70
CA GLU A 60 8.19 9.44 -1.20
C GLU A 60 7.85 8.46 -2.32
N GLY A 61 7.56 8.97 -3.51
CA GLY A 61 7.29 8.15 -4.69
C GLY A 61 8.46 7.25 -5.07
N LYS A 62 9.68 7.77 -5.02
CA LYS A 62 10.88 6.97 -5.27
C LYS A 62 11.04 5.84 -4.26
N GLU A 63 10.81 6.13 -2.98
CA GLU A 63 10.88 5.12 -1.93
C GLU A 63 9.82 4.02 -2.13
N ILE A 64 8.60 4.41 -2.49
CA ILE A 64 7.53 3.46 -2.78
C ILE A 64 7.91 2.56 -3.96
N LEU A 65 8.35 3.16 -5.06
CA LEU A 65 8.71 2.42 -6.26
C LEU A 65 9.85 1.43 -6.01
N ALA A 66 10.81 1.80 -5.16
CA ALA A 66 11.92 0.92 -4.80
C ALA A 66 11.48 -0.31 -4.00
N LYS A 67 10.32 -0.27 -3.37
CA LYS A 67 9.79 -1.36 -2.54
C LYS A 67 8.83 -2.28 -3.28
N ILE A 68 8.42 -1.94 -4.50
CA ILE A 68 7.50 -2.76 -5.28
C ILE A 68 8.24 -3.99 -5.81
N PRO A 69 7.81 -5.22 -5.47
CA PRO A 69 8.43 -6.42 -6.03
C PRO A 69 8.25 -6.49 -7.55
N ALA A 70 9.28 -6.94 -8.25
CA ALA A 70 9.25 -7.06 -9.70
C ALA A 70 8.09 -7.98 -10.15
N GLY A 71 7.40 -7.58 -11.21
CA GLY A 71 6.29 -8.37 -11.77
C GLY A 71 5.00 -8.31 -10.99
N SER A 72 4.90 -7.44 -9.98
CA SER A 72 3.67 -7.29 -9.19
C SER A 72 2.57 -6.60 -9.98
N TYR A 73 1.33 -7.00 -9.71
CA TYR A 73 0.15 -6.26 -10.15
C TYR A 73 -0.05 -5.10 -9.15
N LEU A 74 0.07 -3.87 -9.63
CA LEU A 74 0.05 -2.68 -8.78
C LEU A 74 -1.36 -2.12 -8.64
N ILE A 75 -1.80 -1.93 -7.40
CA ILE A 75 -3.09 -1.31 -7.10
C ILE A 75 -2.84 -0.07 -6.25
N PRO A 76 -2.82 1.14 -6.83
CA PRO A 76 -2.70 2.36 -6.03
C PRO A 76 -4.03 2.71 -5.37
N LEU A 77 -3.98 3.00 -4.06
CA LEU A 77 -5.14 3.42 -3.28
C LEU A 77 -5.11 4.94 -3.19
N CYS A 78 -5.85 5.61 -4.06
CA CYS A 78 -5.83 7.06 -4.21
C CYS A 78 -7.14 7.68 -3.78
N ILE A 79 -7.08 8.86 -3.18
CA ILE A 79 -8.27 9.62 -2.76
C ILE A 79 -9.17 9.90 -3.97
N GLU A 80 -8.57 10.26 -5.11
CA GLU A 80 -9.26 10.54 -6.37
C GLU A 80 -9.59 9.28 -7.16
N GLY A 81 -9.31 8.11 -6.62
CA GLY A 81 -9.59 6.84 -7.27
C GLY A 81 -11.09 6.52 -7.27
N LYS A 82 -11.44 5.51 -8.05
CA LYS A 82 -12.82 5.01 -8.09
C LYS A 82 -13.11 4.18 -6.85
N GLN A 83 -14.22 4.45 -6.18
CA GLN A 83 -14.67 3.64 -5.06
C GLN A 83 -15.24 2.31 -5.58
N ILE A 84 -14.80 1.20 -5.01
CA ILE A 84 -15.29 -0.13 -5.36
C ILE A 84 -15.72 -0.89 -4.11
N SER A 85 -16.57 -1.88 -4.30
CA SER A 85 -17.02 -2.76 -3.21
C SER A 85 -15.95 -3.82 -2.90
N SER A 86 -16.12 -4.49 -1.77
CA SER A 86 -15.28 -5.65 -1.41
C SER A 86 -15.39 -6.76 -2.45
N GLU A 87 -16.58 -6.99 -2.99
CA GLU A 87 -16.82 -7.98 -4.03
C GLU A 87 -16.07 -7.63 -5.32
N GLU A 88 -16.12 -6.37 -5.74
CA GLU A 88 -15.38 -5.90 -6.92
C GLU A 88 -13.86 -6.02 -6.71
N PHE A 89 -13.39 -5.71 -5.51
CA PHE A 89 -11.99 -5.85 -5.18
C PHE A 89 -11.55 -7.32 -5.24
N SER A 90 -12.36 -8.22 -4.69
CA SER A 90 -12.12 -9.66 -4.78
C SER A 90 -12.03 -10.13 -6.23
N GLN A 91 -12.93 -9.67 -7.10
CA GLN A 91 -12.90 -9.99 -8.52
C GLN A 91 -11.64 -9.47 -9.23
N THR A 92 -11.17 -8.28 -8.83
CA THR A 92 -9.93 -7.72 -9.35
C THR A 92 -8.73 -8.61 -9.01
N LEU A 93 -8.67 -9.09 -7.78
CA LEU A 93 -7.61 -10.01 -7.35
C LEU A 93 -7.68 -11.35 -8.10
N ASP A 94 -8.89 -11.89 -8.28
CA ASP A 94 -9.09 -13.14 -9.02
C ASP A 94 -8.65 -13.01 -10.48
N ARG A 95 -9.00 -11.91 -11.13
CA ARG A 95 -8.57 -11.66 -12.52
C ARG A 95 -7.06 -11.55 -12.64
N ALA A 96 -6.41 -10.87 -11.70
CA ALA A 96 -4.95 -10.76 -11.68
C ALA A 96 -4.31 -12.15 -11.54
N ALA A 97 -4.85 -13.01 -10.68
CA ALA A 97 -4.37 -14.37 -10.49
C ALA A 97 -4.53 -15.21 -11.76
N VAL A 98 -5.68 -15.10 -12.43
CA VAL A 98 -5.95 -15.80 -13.69
C VAL A 98 -4.97 -15.35 -14.77
N ASP A 99 -4.59 -14.08 -14.79
CA ASP A 99 -3.60 -13.52 -15.72
C ASP A 99 -2.15 -13.84 -15.34
N GLY A 100 -1.95 -14.71 -14.37
CA GLY A 100 -0.63 -15.17 -13.98
C GLY A 100 0.08 -14.31 -12.94
N LYS A 101 -0.61 -13.36 -12.32
CA LYS A 101 -0.02 -12.49 -11.29
C LYS A 101 -0.20 -13.11 -9.91
N SER A 102 0.90 -13.59 -9.34
CA SER A 102 0.91 -14.16 -7.99
C SER A 102 1.37 -13.18 -6.92
N SER A 103 1.75 -11.97 -7.32
CA SER A 103 2.24 -10.89 -6.44
C SER A 103 1.47 -9.60 -6.72
N ILE A 104 0.94 -9.02 -5.65
CA ILE A 104 0.18 -7.76 -5.70
C ILE A 104 0.80 -6.77 -4.74
#